data_386afcaa32b4daa360ef3807e390e59e
#
_entry.id   386afcaa32b4daa360ef3807e390e59e
#
_cell.length_a   1.000
_cell.length_b   1.000
_cell.length_c   1.000
_cell.angle_alpha   90.00
_cell.angle_beta   90.00
_cell.angle_gamma   90.00
#
_symmetry.space_group_name_H-M   'P 1'
#
loop_
_entity.id
_entity.type
_entity.pdbx_description
1 polymer ?
#
loop_
_entity_poly.entity_id
_entity_poly.type
_entity_poly.pdbx_seq_one_letter_code
_entity_poly.pdbx_strand_id
1 'polypeptide(L)'
;MGTVTDAWADIERWLARHAPRSAALLAGPADAAAIAAAEARLGLAFPPELVESLSRHNGLTQWDNLFPGHPPLSVDGIVEHYEMCLEIDEDEGDYHDTLDEGEEPWWHELWLPFSQIDGDSQIFDLRPGPGHGRLGTAVHDNSGDFTHAWPSLGAYLADTAGALLRGGGADGNSNDGRRYWVPYLTPESTLWWSSAGETHLNGKPLRPAPVEVSTCCFRSV
;
A
#
# COMPACT_ATOMS: atom_id res chain seq x y z
N MET A 1 16.86 4.01 8.02
CA MET A 1 15.64 3.68 7.28
C MET A 1 15.97 2.46 6.43
N GLY A 2 15.17 1.39 6.49
CA GLY A 2 15.29 0.25 5.57
C GLY A 2 14.94 0.69 4.15
N THR A 3 15.58 0.10 3.16
CA THR A 3 15.23 0.30 1.75
C THR A 3 13.93 -0.43 1.42
N VAL A 4 13.30 -0.12 0.29
CA VAL A 4 12.15 -0.90 -0.24
C VAL A 4 12.52 -2.39 -0.32
N THR A 5 13.72 -2.71 -0.80
CA THR A 5 14.24 -4.07 -0.90
C THR A 5 14.35 -4.76 0.47
N ASP A 6 14.82 -4.06 1.52
CA ASP A 6 14.92 -4.64 2.88
C ASP A 6 13.53 -4.95 3.45
N ALA A 7 12.59 -4.00 3.30
CA ALA A 7 11.22 -4.18 3.79
C ALA A 7 10.51 -5.35 3.07
N TRP A 8 10.65 -5.45 1.76
CA TRP A 8 10.14 -6.59 1.00
C TRP A 8 10.76 -7.91 1.45
N ALA A 9 12.08 -7.96 1.66
CA ALA A 9 12.75 -9.16 2.14
C ALA A 9 12.20 -9.65 3.50
N ASP A 10 11.86 -8.71 4.38
CA ASP A 10 11.24 -9.00 5.66
C ASP A 10 9.80 -9.51 5.51
N ILE A 11 8.98 -8.86 4.67
CA ILE A 11 7.61 -9.28 4.37
C ILE A 11 7.60 -10.68 3.77
N GLU A 12 8.37 -10.93 2.71
CA GLU A 12 8.46 -12.23 2.04
C GLU A 12 8.89 -13.35 2.98
N ARG A 13 9.92 -13.09 3.81
CA ARG A 13 10.41 -14.07 4.79
C ARG A 13 9.31 -14.44 5.78
N TRP A 14 8.59 -13.45 6.28
CA TRP A 14 7.49 -13.67 7.19
C TRP A 14 6.35 -14.45 6.52
N LEU A 15 5.94 -14.04 5.33
CA LEU A 15 4.89 -14.71 4.54
C LEU A 15 5.25 -16.16 4.24
N ALA A 16 6.45 -16.42 3.75
CA ALA A 16 6.91 -17.79 3.44
C ALA A 16 6.83 -18.71 4.66
N ARG A 17 7.06 -18.17 5.85
CA ARG A 17 7.05 -18.93 7.10
C ARG A 17 5.67 -19.13 7.68
N HIS A 18 4.81 -18.12 7.66
CA HIS A 18 3.57 -18.07 8.42
C HIS A 18 2.31 -18.09 7.57
N ALA A 19 2.40 -17.60 6.33
CA ALA A 19 1.27 -17.48 5.40
C ALA A 19 1.69 -17.87 3.96
N PRO A 20 2.15 -19.11 3.73
CA PRO A 20 2.72 -19.51 2.43
C PRO A 20 1.73 -19.41 1.28
N ARG A 21 0.42 -19.49 1.53
CA ARG A 21 -0.61 -19.27 0.51
C ARG A 21 -0.66 -17.82 0.06
N SER A 22 -0.55 -16.88 1.01
CA SER A 22 -0.45 -15.46 0.69
C SER A 22 0.88 -15.13 0.00
N ALA A 23 1.99 -15.76 0.42
CA ALA A 23 3.27 -15.61 -0.28
C ALA A 23 3.19 -15.99 -1.76
N ALA A 24 2.41 -17.03 -2.11
CA ALA A 24 2.23 -17.49 -3.47
C ALA A 24 1.41 -16.52 -4.36
N LEU A 25 0.77 -15.52 -3.76
CA LEU A 25 0.00 -14.51 -4.48
C LEU A 25 0.86 -13.30 -4.92
N LEU A 26 2.04 -13.13 -4.35
CA LEU A 26 2.97 -12.11 -4.83
C LEU A 26 3.35 -12.42 -6.28
N ALA A 27 3.08 -11.50 -7.19
CA ALA A 27 3.47 -11.66 -8.58
C ALA A 27 5.00 -11.60 -8.74
N GLY A 28 5.52 -12.12 -9.82
CA GLY A 28 6.93 -11.93 -10.19
C GLY A 28 7.25 -10.46 -10.50
N PRO A 29 8.52 -10.15 -10.80
CA PRO A 29 8.94 -8.79 -11.13
C PRO A 29 8.26 -8.28 -12.41
N ALA A 30 7.97 -6.98 -12.44
CA ALA A 30 7.56 -6.29 -13.67
C ALA A 30 8.72 -6.25 -14.68
N ASP A 31 8.38 -6.30 -15.97
CA ASP A 31 9.35 -6.02 -17.02
C ASP A 31 9.70 -4.52 -17.03
N ALA A 32 10.98 -4.20 -17.07
CA ALA A 32 11.45 -2.81 -17.14
C ALA A 32 10.89 -2.07 -18.38
N ALA A 33 10.66 -2.77 -19.48
CA ALA A 33 10.04 -2.19 -20.68
C ALA A 33 8.56 -1.86 -20.44
N ALA A 34 7.84 -2.66 -19.63
CA ALA A 34 6.45 -2.38 -19.26
C ALA A 34 6.36 -1.14 -18.36
N ILE A 35 7.28 -1.01 -17.39
CA ILE A 35 7.36 0.20 -16.55
C ILE A 35 7.61 1.43 -17.42
N ALA A 36 8.60 1.41 -18.30
CA ALA A 36 8.92 2.53 -19.18
C ALA A 36 7.77 2.89 -20.14
N ALA A 37 7.03 1.89 -20.61
CA ALA A 37 5.85 2.11 -21.45
C ALA A 37 4.70 2.77 -20.66
N ALA A 38 4.50 2.37 -19.40
CA ALA A 38 3.52 2.99 -18.51
C ALA A 38 3.86 4.46 -18.22
N GLU A 39 5.13 4.76 -17.87
CA GLU A 39 5.60 6.13 -17.67
C GLU A 39 5.38 7.00 -18.92
N ALA A 40 5.72 6.47 -20.10
CA ALA A 40 5.51 7.18 -21.36
C ALA A 40 4.02 7.39 -21.67
N ARG A 41 3.15 6.43 -21.34
CA ARG A 41 1.70 6.51 -21.57
C ARG A 41 1.04 7.53 -20.67
N LEU A 42 1.42 7.56 -19.39
CA LEU A 42 0.86 8.48 -18.39
C LEU A 42 1.52 9.88 -18.45
N GLY A 43 2.68 10.02 -19.08
CA GLY A 43 3.47 11.24 -19.04
C GLY A 43 4.07 11.56 -17.66
N LEU A 44 4.11 10.57 -16.77
CA LEU A 44 4.59 10.67 -15.39
C LEU A 44 5.79 9.74 -15.19
N ALA A 45 6.86 10.24 -14.57
CA ALA A 45 7.95 9.40 -14.12
C ALA A 45 7.53 8.67 -12.82
N PHE A 46 7.73 7.38 -12.75
CA PHE A 46 7.47 6.63 -11.53
C PHE A 46 8.54 6.95 -10.47
N PRO A 47 8.14 7.15 -9.20
CA PRO A 47 9.10 7.29 -8.12
C PRO A 47 10.10 6.13 -8.10
N PRO A 48 11.40 6.36 -7.84
CA PRO A 48 12.39 5.28 -7.81
C PRO A 48 12.03 4.12 -6.87
N GLU A 49 11.40 4.41 -5.73
CA GLU A 49 10.93 3.40 -4.78
C GLU A 49 9.78 2.54 -5.34
N LEU A 50 8.90 3.12 -6.19
CA LEU A 50 7.87 2.37 -6.90
C LEU A 50 8.49 1.44 -7.95
N VAL A 51 9.44 1.95 -8.74
CA VAL A 51 10.18 1.13 -9.71
C VAL A 51 10.91 -0.02 -9.02
N GLU A 52 11.56 0.23 -7.87
CA GLU A 52 12.22 -0.80 -7.06
C GLU A 52 11.21 -1.86 -6.60
N SER A 53 10.05 -1.44 -6.10
CA SER A 53 8.97 -2.33 -5.64
C SER A 53 8.40 -3.18 -6.78
N LEU A 54 8.05 -2.57 -7.92
CA LEU A 54 7.52 -3.27 -9.10
C LEU A 54 8.55 -4.23 -9.71
N SER A 55 9.83 -3.87 -9.68
CA SER A 55 10.93 -4.75 -10.12
C SER A 55 11.10 -5.98 -9.22
N ARG A 56 10.48 -6.01 -8.07
CA ARG A 56 10.42 -7.17 -7.18
C ARG A 56 9.10 -7.92 -7.29
N HIS A 57 8.00 -7.20 -7.21
CA HIS A 57 6.64 -7.73 -7.32
C HIS A 57 5.76 -6.80 -8.14
N ASN A 58 5.22 -7.29 -9.23
CA ASN A 58 4.27 -6.60 -10.10
C ASN A 58 2.83 -6.78 -9.56
N GLY A 59 2.58 -6.29 -8.34
CA GLY A 59 1.30 -6.47 -7.68
C GLY A 59 1.04 -7.91 -7.21
N LEU A 60 -0.21 -8.32 -7.25
CA LEU A 60 -0.68 -9.66 -6.87
C LEU A 60 -1.20 -10.42 -8.09
N THR A 61 -1.03 -11.76 -8.10
CA THR A 61 -1.58 -12.64 -9.15
C THR A 61 -3.10 -12.77 -9.09
N GLN A 62 -3.68 -12.52 -7.91
CA GLN A 62 -5.12 -12.37 -7.68
C GLN A 62 -5.34 -11.50 -6.45
N TRP A 63 -6.52 -10.90 -6.34
CA TRP A 63 -6.89 -10.10 -5.18
C TRP A 63 -6.79 -10.90 -3.87
N ASP A 64 -6.16 -10.31 -2.86
CA ASP A 64 -6.16 -10.80 -1.48
C ASP A 64 -5.84 -9.64 -0.51
N ASN A 65 -6.27 -9.72 0.73
CA ASN A 65 -6.00 -8.74 1.78
C ASN A 65 -4.60 -8.97 2.39
N LEU A 66 -3.58 -8.86 1.53
CA LEU A 66 -2.18 -9.12 1.85
C LEU A 66 -1.46 -7.91 2.45
N PHE A 67 -2.00 -6.71 2.25
CA PHE A 67 -1.44 -5.45 2.72
C PHE A 67 -2.45 -4.66 3.55
N PRO A 68 -1.98 -3.78 4.44
CA PRO A 68 -2.86 -2.91 5.22
C PRO A 68 -3.68 -2.00 4.30
N GLY A 69 -4.99 -2.13 4.36
CA GLY A 69 -5.93 -1.34 3.56
C GLY A 69 -6.09 -1.86 2.15
N HIS A 70 -5.12 -1.66 1.28
CA HIS A 70 -5.29 -1.86 -0.15
C HIS A 70 -4.20 -2.77 -0.74
N PRO A 71 -4.55 -3.74 -1.61
CA PRO A 71 -3.57 -4.53 -2.33
C PRO A 71 -2.79 -3.68 -3.35
N PRO A 72 -1.46 -3.89 -3.49
CA PRO A 72 -0.65 -3.16 -4.46
C PRO A 72 -1.06 -3.53 -5.90
N LEU A 73 -1.06 -2.52 -6.76
CA LEU A 73 -1.37 -2.65 -8.18
C LEU A 73 -0.16 -3.18 -8.97
N SER A 74 -0.46 -3.86 -10.08
CA SER A 74 0.52 -4.13 -11.14
C SER A 74 0.76 -2.86 -11.96
N VAL A 75 1.76 -2.87 -12.83
CA VAL A 75 2.01 -1.78 -13.79
C VAL A 75 0.76 -1.47 -14.61
N ASP A 76 0.09 -2.49 -15.14
CA ASP A 76 -1.15 -2.31 -15.90
C ASP A 76 -2.28 -1.77 -15.02
N GLY A 77 -2.42 -2.28 -13.79
CA GLY A 77 -3.41 -1.80 -12.83
C GLY A 77 -3.21 -0.34 -12.43
N ILE A 78 -1.94 0.12 -12.30
CA ILE A 78 -1.61 1.53 -12.08
C ILE A 78 -2.12 2.39 -13.24
N VAL A 79 -1.84 1.98 -14.47
CA VAL A 79 -2.25 2.70 -15.68
C VAL A 79 -3.77 2.75 -15.78
N GLU A 80 -4.44 1.61 -15.68
CA GLU A 80 -5.90 1.50 -15.79
C GLU A 80 -6.61 2.34 -14.74
N HIS A 81 -6.17 2.27 -13.48
CA HIS A 81 -6.81 3.01 -12.40
C HIS A 81 -6.55 4.52 -12.50
N TYR A 82 -5.34 4.93 -12.86
CA TYR A 82 -5.01 6.34 -13.07
C TYR A 82 -5.86 6.95 -14.19
N GLU A 83 -5.96 6.29 -15.35
CA GLU A 83 -6.75 6.78 -16.48
C GLU A 83 -8.24 6.85 -16.14
N MET A 84 -8.76 5.84 -15.44
CA MET A 84 -10.15 5.84 -14.96
C MET A 84 -10.45 7.03 -14.04
N CYS A 85 -9.57 7.33 -13.10
CA CYS A 85 -9.75 8.46 -12.19
C CYS A 85 -9.68 9.80 -12.92
N LEU A 86 -8.79 9.95 -13.92
CA LEU A 86 -8.75 11.17 -14.74
C LEU A 86 -10.02 11.33 -15.57
N GLU A 87 -10.55 10.26 -16.18
CA GLU A 87 -11.79 10.32 -16.96
C GLU A 87 -12.98 10.75 -16.10
N ILE A 88 -13.09 10.23 -14.87
CA ILE A 88 -14.14 10.63 -13.91
C ILE A 88 -13.97 12.10 -13.51
N ASP A 89 -12.75 12.53 -13.21
CA ASP A 89 -12.46 13.90 -12.80
C ASP A 89 -12.76 14.91 -13.92
N GLU A 90 -12.47 14.58 -15.17
CA GLU A 90 -12.83 15.38 -16.34
C GLU A 90 -14.36 15.49 -16.54
N ASP A 91 -15.10 14.41 -16.27
CA ASP A 91 -16.56 14.39 -16.40
C ASP A 91 -17.26 15.21 -15.31
N GLU A 92 -16.69 15.30 -14.12
CA GLU A 92 -17.22 16.10 -13.00
C GLU A 92 -16.92 17.61 -13.14
N GLY A 93 -16.03 18.00 -14.03
CA GLY A 93 -15.82 19.36 -14.60
C GLY A 93 -15.50 20.44 -13.59
N ASP A 94 -16.48 21.21 -13.14
CA ASP A 94 -16.29 22.49 -12.42
C ASP A 94 -16.00 22.34 -10.90
N TYR A 95 -15.82 21.10 -10.36
CA TYR A 95 -15.63 20.90 -8.92
C TYR A 95 -14.33 21.52 -8.40
N HIS A 96 -13.26 21.48 -9.18
CA HIS A 96 -11.95 22.05 -8.81
C HIS A 96 -12.00 23.57 -8.57
N ASP A 97 -12.88 24.28 -9.29
CA ASP A 97 -13.04 25.74 -9.16
C ASP A 97 -13.76 26.16 -7.87
N THR A 98 -14.32 25.18 -7.14
CA THR A 98 -15.10 25.40 -5.90
C THR A 98 -14.33 25.10 -4.63
N LEU A 99 -13.09 24.55 -4.73
CA LEU A 99 -12.27 24.17 -3.58
C LEU A 99 -11.79 25.40 -2.80
N ASP A 100 -11.91 25.35 -1.48
CA ASP A 100 -11.33 26.36 -0.61
C ASP A 100 -9.79 26.22 -0.53
N GLU A 101 -9.12 27.29 -0.13
CA GLU A 101 -7.66 27.28 0.01
C GLU A 101 -7.20 26.21 1.02
N GLY A 102 -6.45 25.23 0.52
CA GLY A 102 -5.90 24.12 1.32
C GLY A 102 -6.73 22.85 1.32
N GLU A 103 -7.85 22.83 0.63
CA GLU A 103 -8.59 21.61 0.36
C GLU A 103 -7.93 20.81 -0.77
N GLU A 104 -7.94 19.48 -0.63
CA GLU A 104 -7.47 18.58 -1.68
C GLU A 104 -8.63 18.24 -2.63
N PRO A 105 -8.37 18.12 -3.96
CA PRO A 105 -9.39 17.70 -4.91
C PRO A 105 -9.76 16.23 -4.68
N TRP A 106 -10.82 15.78 -5.39
CA TRP A 106 -11.16 14.37 -5.47
C TRP A 106 -10.05 13.57 -6.15
N TRP A 107 -9.52 14.07 -7.30
CA TRP A 107 -8.34 13.52 -7.98
C TRP A 107 -7.43 14.65 -8.46
N HIS A 108 -6.18 14.32 -8.74
CA HIS A 108 -5.20 15.27 -9.29
C HIS A 108 -4.28 14.56 -10.31
N GLU A 109 -4.00 15.18 -11.44
CA GLU A 109 -3.16 14.63 -12.52
C GLU A 109 -1.73 14.23 -12.08
N LEU A 110 -1.23 14.77 -10.97
CA LEU A 110 0.06 14.39 -10.37
C LEU A 110 -0.07 13.43 -9.19
N TRP A 111 -1.19 12.74 -9.07
CA TRP A 111 -1.33 11.63 -8.13
C TRP A 111 -1.23 10.30 -8.85
N LEU A 112 -0.25 9.48 -8.43
CA LEU A 112 0.00 8.17 -9.04
C LEU A 112 -0.46 7.06 -8.08
N PRO A 113 -1.43 6.21 -8.45
CA PRO A 113 -1.92 5.16 -7.58
C PRO A 113 -0.85 4.07 -7.36
N PHE A 114 -0.70 3.63 -6.11
CA PHE A 114 0.14 2.49 -5.72
C PHE A 114 -0.69 1.24 -5.44
N SER A 115 -1.83 1.41 -4.81
CA SER A 115 -2.71 0.31 -4.40
C SER A 115 -4.17 0.76 -4.48
N GLN A 116 -5.12 -0.20 -4.58
CA GLN A 116 -6.52 0.14 -4.78
C GLN A 116 -7.44 -0.96 -4.23
N ILE A 117 -8.60 -0.55 -3.67
CA ILE A 117 -9.73 -1.40 -3.34
C ILE A 117 -11.04 -0.60 -3.44
N ASP A 118 -12.04 -1.14 -4.15
CA ASP A 118 -13.41 -0.60 -4.21
C ASP A 118 -13.48 0.90 -4.60
N GLY A 119 -12.51 1.39 -5.37
CA GLY A 119 -12.40 2.80 -5.77
C GLY A 119 -11.47 3.64 -4.90
N ASP A 120 -11.18 3.22 -3.67
CA ASP A 120 -10.22 3.90 -2.79
C ASP A 120 -8.78 3.51 -3.16
N SER A 121 -7.87 4.47 -3.08
CA SER A 121 -6.47 4.28 -3.47
C SER A 121 -5.49 4.81 -2.45
N GLN A 122 -4.33 4.16 -2.33
CA GLN A 122 -3.13 4.84 -1.85
C GLN A 122 -2.40 5.44 -3.04
N ILE A 123 -2.05 6.70 -2.92
CA ILE A 123 -1.50 7.52 -4.00
C ILE A 123 -0.17 8.14 -3.62
N PHE A 124 0.74 8.20 -4.59
CA PHE A 124 1.91 9.08 -4.50
C PHE A 124 1.52 10.50 -4.86
N ASP A 125 1.92 11.46 -4.06
CA ASP A 125 1.88 12.88 -4.39
C ASP A 125 3.12 13.25 -5.21
N LEU A 126 2.96 13.45 -6.52
CA LEU A 126 4.05 13.87 -7.41
C LEU A 126 4.09 15.37 -7.63
N ARG A 127 3.24 16.15 -6.95
CA ARG A 127 3.25 17.60 -7.02
C ARG A 127 4.59 18.14 -6.51
N PRO A 128 5.13 19.21 -7.16
CA PRO A 128 6.36 19.84 -6.68
C PRO A 128 6.21 20.42 -5.28
N GLY A 129 7.17 20.15 -4.39
CA GLY A 129 7.16 20.72 -3.05
C GLY A 129 7.63 19.76 -1.96
N PRO A 130 7.45 20.14 -0.69
CA PRO A 130 7.92 19.35 0.46
C PRO A 130 7.22 17.98 0.61
N GLY A 131 6.04 17.82 0.02
CA GLY A 131 5.26 16.58 0.05
C GLY A 131 5.56 15.62 -1.11
N HIS A 132 6.45 15.98 -2.03
CA HIS A 132 6.73 15.14 -3.20
C HIS A 132 7.20 13.73 -2.82
N GLY A 133 6.51 12.72 -3.34
CA GLY A 133 6.81 11.30 -3.11
C GLY A 133 6.20 10.69 -1.83
N ARG A 134 5.47 11.47 -1.03
CA ARG A 134 4.69 10.93 0.11
C ARG A 134 3.51 10.08 -0.39
N LEU A 135 3.07 9.11 0.42
CA LEU A 135 1.85 8.33 0.16
C LEU A 135 0.71 8.84 1.02
N GLY A 136 -0.35 9.29 0.37
CA GLY A 136 -1.65 9.60 0.98
C GLY A 136 -2.73 8.64 0.49
N THR A 137 -3.99 9.04 0.64
CA THR A 137 -5.16 8.32 0.15
C THR A 137 -6.04 9.21 -0.72
N ALA A 138 -6.65 8.61 -1.73
CA ALA A 138 -7.77 9.17 -2.48
C ALA A 138 -8.96 8.23 -2.28
N VAL A 139 -10.08 8.75 -1.81
CA VAL A 139 -11.28 7.99 -1.47
C VAL A 139 -12.36 8.30 -2.50
N HIS A 140 -13.03 7.27 -3.02
CA HIS A 140 -13.95 7.38 -4.16
C HIS A 140 -15.13 8.36 -3.96
N ASP A 141 -15.48 8.66 -2.71
CA ASP A 141 -16.60 9.56 -2.36
C ASP A 141 -16.16 10.82 -1.57
N ASN A 142 -14.85 11.10 -1.55
CA ASN A 142 -14.28 12.22 -0.79
C ASN A 142 -13.01 12.78 -1.48
N SER A 143 -12.49 13.87 -0.94
CA SER A 143 -11.21 14.46 -1.38
C SER A 143 -10.01 13.61 -0.96
N GLY A 144 -8.85 13.87 -1.59
CA GLY A 144 -7.59 13.28 -1.18
C GLY A 144 -7.20 13.67 0.26
N ASP A 145 -6.47 12.79 0.94
CA ASP A 145 -5.99 13.03 2.31
C ASP A 145 -4.50 12.68 2.46
N PHE A 146 -3.72 13.66 2.88
CA PHE A 146 -2.29 13.52 3.19
C PHE A 146 -1.97 13.81 4.66
N THR A 147 -2.97 13.91 5.52
CA THR A 147 -2.79 14.30 6.94
C THR A 147 -1.87 13.33 7.68
N HIS A 148 -1.97 12.04 7.39
CA HIS A 148 -1.13 10.98 7.98
C HIS A 148 -0.34 10.22 6.91
N ALA A 149 0.06 10.91 5.84
CA ALA A 149 0.81 10.33 4.75
C ALA A 149 2.14 9.72 5.22
N TRP A 150 2.50 8.56 4.68
CA TRP A 150 3.85 8.05 4.83
C TRP A 150 4.81 8.91 4.01
N PRO A 151 5.99 9.22 4.55
CA PRO A 151 6.95 10.06 3.84
C PRO A 151 7.49 9.42 2.55
N SER A 152 7.34 8.10 2.38
CA SER A 152 7.74 7.36 1.19
C SER A 152 7.16 5.94 1.17
N LEU A 153 7.23 5.24 0.03
CA LEU A 153 6.85 3.83 -0.09
C LEU A 153 7.71 2.93 0.81
N GLY A 154 9.00 3.23 0.91
CA GLY A 154 9.89 2.50 1.82
C GLY A 154 9.45 2.60 3.28
N ALA A 155 8.92 3.77 3.70
CA ALA A 155 8.38 3.94 5.05
C ALA A 155 7.09 3.12 5.26
N TYR A 156 6.18 3.11 4.30
CA TYR A 156 4.97 2.28 4.32
C TYR A 156 5.28 0.79 4.41
N LEU A 157 6.17 0.30 3.54
CA LEU A 157 6.57 -1.11 3.53
C LEU A 157 7.32 -1.50 4.82
N ALA A 158 8.16 -0.61 5.36
CA ALA A 158 8.85 -0.84 6.63
C ALA A 158 7.88 -0.89 7.82
N ASP A 159 6.81 -0.08 7.82
CA ASP A 159 5.76 -0.14 8.83
C ASP A 159 4.97 -1.45 8.72
N THR A 160 4.59 -1.86 7.51
CA THR A 160 3.95 -3.15 7.22
C THR A 160 4.81 -4.34 7.70
N ALA A 161 6.10 -4.36 7.33
CA ALA A 161 7.06 -5.38 7.80
C ALA A 161 7.18 -5.36 9.33
N GLY A 162 7.21 -4.16 9.91
CA GLY A 162 7.24 -3.96 11.35
C GLY A 162 6.06 -4.55 12.08
N ALA A 163 4.85 -4.36 11.54
CA ALA A 163 3.64 -4.93 12.11
C ALA A 163 3.63 -6.46 12.05
N LEU A 164 4.12 -7.06 10.96
CA LEU A 164 4.25 -8.50 10.80
C LEU A 164 5.31 -9.09 11.78
N LEU A 165 6.46 -8.45 11.88
CA LEU A 165 7.59 -8.99 12.67
C LEU A 165 7.42 -8.76 14.18
N ARG A 166 6.91 -7.60 14.57
CA ARG A 166 6.89 -7.16 15.98
C ARG A 166 5.48 -7.07 16.58
N GLY A 167 4.46 -7.18 15.74
CA GLY A 167 3.08 -6.91 16.14
C GLY A 167 2.81 -5.41 16.30
N GLY A 168 1.65 -5.07 16.87
CA GLY A 168 1.28 -3.67 17.16
C GLY A 168 0.54 -2.97 16.04
N GLY A 169 0.26 -3.65 14.94
CA GLY A 169 -0.48 -3.11 13.79
C GLY A 169 0.35 -2.17 12.91
N ALA A 170 -0.19 -1.86 11.73
CA ALA A 170 0.30 -0.85 10.82
C ALA A 170 -0.60 0.38 10.83
N ASP A 171 -0.05 1.53 10.51
CA ASP A 171 -0.84 2.73 10.33
C ASP A 171 -1.76 2.58 9.12
N GLY A 172 -2.95 3.10 9.23
CA GLY A 172 -4.00 2.97 8.21
C GLY A 172 -4.58 4.32 7.83
N ASN A 173 -3.80 5.36 7.76
CA ASN A 173 -4.30 6.72 7.47
C ASN A 173 -5.54 7.10 8.32
N SER A 174 -5.57 6.67 9.58
CA SER A 174 -6.67 6.99 10.47
C SER A 174 -6.49 8.38 11.07
N ASN A 175 -7.52 9.20 11.00
CA ASN A 175 -7.53 10.58 11.54
C ASN A 175 -7.22 10.67 13.06
N ASP A 176 -7.16 9.54 13.77
CA ASP A 176 -6.91 9.47 15.21
C ASP A 176 -5.49 9.00 15.57
N GLY A 177 -4.62 8.76 14.58
CA GLY A 177 -3.23 8.31 14.76
C GLY A 177 -3.10 6.91 15.35
N ARG A 178 -4.16 6.12 15.36
CA ARG A 178 -4.13 4.75 15.87
C ARG A 178 -3.69 3.79 14.78
N ARG A 179 -2.89 2.81 15.16
CA ARG A 179 -2.55 1.68 14.29
C ARG A 179 -3.79 0.83 14.07
N TYR A 180 -4.44 1.07 12.93
CA TYR A 180 -5.75 0.53 12.63
C TYR A 180 -5.67 -0.93 12.14
N TRP A 181 -4.69 -1.24 11.28
CA TRP A 181 -4.57 -2.52 10.62
C TRP A 181 -3.71 -3.49 11.42
N VAL A 182 -4.33 -4.57 11.88
CA VAL A 182 -3.66 -5.65 12.63
C VAL A 182 -3.62 -6.91 11.78
N PRO A 183 -2.46 -7.59 11.67
CA PRO A 183 -2.36 -8.81 10.89
C PRO A 183 -2.93 -10.01 11.67
N TYR A 184 -3.74 -10.79 10.97
CA TYR A 184 -4.32 -12.05 11.42
C TYR A 184 -3.99 -13.16 10.45
N LEU A 185 -4.14 -14.42 10.89
CA LEU A 185 -4.12 -15.59 10.04
C LEU A 185 -5.51 -16.25 10.02
N THR A 186 -5.97 -16.59 8.82
CA THR A 186 -7.14 -17.43 8.62
C THR A 186 -6.84 -18.89 8.97
N PRO A 187 -7.86 -19.76 9.11
CA PRO A 187 -7.64 -21.21 9.31
C PRO A 187 -6.83 -21.86 8.18
N GLU A 188 -6.91 -21.31 6.98
CA GLU A 188 -6.20 -21.75 5.79
C GLU A 188 -4.74 -21.26 5.73
N SER A 189 -4.28 -20.54 6.76
CA SER A 189 -2.94 -19.91 6.84
C SER A 189 -2.71 -18.89 5.72
N THR A 190 -3.72 -18.07 5.44
CA THR A 190 -3.58 -16.84 4.67
C THR A 190 -3.50 -15.64 5.61
N LEU A 191 -2.74 -14.63 5.22
CA LEU A 191 -2.68 -13.35 5.93
C LEU A 191 -3.98 -12.58 5.69
N TRP A 192 -4.46 -11.92 6.72
CA TRP A 192 -5.62 -11.04 6.67
C TRP A 192 -5.40 -9.82 7.58
N TRP A 193 -5.50 -8.63 7.01
CA TRP A 193 -5.44 -7.39 7.78
C TRP A 193 -6.85 -6.95 8.17
N SER A 194 -7.06 -6.61 9.43
CA SER A 194 -8.35 -6.16 9.94
C SER A 194 -8.17 -5.24 11.14
N SER A 195 -9.27 -4.71 11.64
CA SER A 195 -9.28 -3.89 12.85
C SER A 195 -8.81 -4.68 14.08
N ALA A 196 -8.24 -3.98 15.05
CA ALA A 196 -7.84 -4.59 16.31
C ALA A 196 -9.04 -5.20 17.05
N GLY A 197 -8.90 -6.45 17.49
CA GLY A 197 -9.94 -7.17 18.21
C GLY A 197 -10.90 -7.97 17.33
N GLU A 198 -10.71 -7.97 16.00
CA GLU A 198 -11.48 -8.83 15.11
C GLU A 198 -11.17 -10.30 15.41
N THR A 199 -12.21 -11.11 15.50
CA THR A 199 -12.11 -12.53 15.91
C THR A 199 -12.57 -13.51 14.83
N HIS A 200 -13.31 -13.04 13.84
CA HIS A 200 -13.88 -13.87 12.77
C HIS A 200 -13.92 -13.13 11.43
N LEU A 201 -13.69 -13.88 10.37
CA LEU A 201 -13.90 -13.47 8.99
C LEU A 201 -14.91 -14.42 8.34
N ASN A 202 -16.05 -13.90 7.91
CA ASN A 202 -17.13 -14.70 7.28
C ASN A 202 -17.50 -15.95 8.11
N GLY A 203 -17.59 -15.81 9.44
CA GLY A 203 -17.90 -16.88 10.38
C GLY A 203 -16.74 -17.85 10.68
N LYS A 204 -15.57 -17.68 10.07
CA LYS A 204 -14.37 -18.47 10.37
C LYS A 204 -13.49 -17.72 11.38
N PRO A 205 -12.87 -18.41 12.36
CA PRO A 205 -12.06 -17.76 13.38
C PRO A 205 -10.78 -17.19 12.78
N LEU A 206 -10.43 -15.96 13.17
CA LEU A 206 -9.14 -15.34 12.92
C LEU A 206 -8.20 -15.59 14.11
N ARG A 207 -6.93 -15.79 13.83
CA ARG A 207 -5.87 -15.91 14.84
C ARG A 207 -4.93 -14.72 14.68
N PRO A 208 -4.50 -14.06 15.78
CA PRO A 208 -3.45 -13.06 15.70
C PRO A 208 -2.23 -13.61 14.96
N ALA A 209 -1.66 -12.82 14.07
CA ALA A 209 -0.44 -13.20 13.36
C ALA A 209 0.72 -13.38 14.35
N PRO A 210 1.56 -14.42 14.19
CA PRO A 210 2.69 -14.65 15.08
C PRO A 210 3.74 -13.53 14.91
N VAL A 211 4.25 -13.03 16.04
CA VAL A 211 5.36 -12.09 16.05
C VAL A 211 6.70 -12.84 16.07
N GLU A 212 7.68 -12.33 15.34
CA GLU A 212 9.04 -12.83 15.38
C GLU A 212 9.82 -12.07 16.46
N VAL A 213 9.88 -12.62 17.67
CA VAL A 213 10.69 -12.05 18.75
C VAL A 213 12.15 -12.07 18.29
N SER A 214 12.76 -10.90 18.15
CA SER A 214 14.20 -10.80 17.93
C SER A 214 14.90 -11.43 19.13
N THR A 215 15.45 -12.63 18.94
CA THR A 215 16.31 -13.26 19.94
C THR A 215 17.60 -12.45 19.98
N CYS A 216 17.59 -11.31 20.66
CA CYS A 216 18.82 -10.67 21.09
C CYS A 216 19.55 -11.69 21.96
N CYS A 217 20.63 -12.26 21.43
CA CYS A 217 21.55 -13.10 22.18
C CYS A 217 22.01 -12.33 23.42
N PHE A 218 21.43 -12.64 24.59
CA PHE A 218 22.14 -12.43 25.84
C PHE A 218 23.35 -13.38 25.82
N ARG A 219 24.48 -12.90 25.33
CA ARG A 219 25.75 -13.46 25.70
C ARG A 219 25.98 -13.09 27.16
N SER A 220 25.68 -14.03 28.04
CA SER A 220 26.17 -13.97 29.41
C SER A 220 27.71 -13.97 29.34
N VAL A 221 28.33 -12.96 29.93
CA VAL A 221 29.75 -12.86 30.24
C VAL A 221 29.98 -13.59 31.57
#